data_39578ccbffa54a46166a4352cb8b1ad9
#
_entry.id   39578ccbffa54a46166a4352cb8b1ad9
#
_cell.length_a   1.000
_cell.length_b   1.000
_cell.length_c   1.000
_cell.angle_alpha   90.00
_cell.angle_beta   90.00
_cell.angle_gamma   90.00
#
_symmetry.space_group_name_H-M   'P 1'
#
loop_
_entity.id
_entity.type
_entity.pdbx_description
1 polymer ?
#
loop_
_entity_poly.entity_id
_entity_poly.type
_entity_poly.pdbx_seq_one_letter_code
_entity_poly.pdbx_strand_id
1 'polypeptide(L)'
;MLSESIAKLVQYGITTGLTPECERNYTTNLLLDVFHEDDYEKPDNIEEPVNLEETLDELLDEAVKRGLIEDSIVYRDLFDTRLMNCLMPRPGQVQKEFWDKYAESPKKATDYFYKLSQDSNYIRRYRVEKDQKWKVDSPYGEFDITINLSKPEKDPKAIAAARNVKSGSYPKCLLCPENERYAGRVNHPARQNHRIIPIMINDTPWGFQYSPYVYYNEHCIVFNCQHTPMKIERNAFIKLFDFVKLFPHYFLGSNADLPIVGGSILSHDHFLGGHYTFAMAKAPIEQHVVLPGFEDVEAGIVKWPLSVLRIRHKDSNRLVDLATHVLEVWRGYTDEAAFIYAETNGEPHNTITPIARKVGDIYELDLTLRNNITTEEHPLGVYHPHAEYHHIKKENIGLIEVMGLAVLPARLKGEMELLEEYILEGKDISSNEQIEKHAEWVKKFLPKYPEITKENIHGILQKEIGIVFTHVLEDAGVYKCTTEGREAFMRFLETL
;
A
#
# COMPACT_ATOMS: atom_id res chain seq x y z
N MET A 1 -2.00 11.06 36.11
CA MET A 1 -3.45 11.21 36.49
C MET A 1 -4.17 11.82 35.31
N LEU A 2 -5.51 11.65 35.18
CA LEU A 2 -6.28 12.05 33.98
C LEU A 2 -6.02 13.51 33.52
N SER A 3 -6.12 14.48 34.45
CA SER A 3 -5.88 15.89 34.11
C SER A 3 -4.49 16.14 33.51
N GLU A 4 -3.46 15.46 34.00
CA GLU A 4 -2.09 15.57 33.49
C GLU A 4 -1.97 14.98 32.08
N SER A 5 -2.52 13.79 31.84
CA SER A 5 -2.48 13.14 30.51
C SER A 5 -3.32 13.92 29.48
N ILE A 6 -4.45 14.51 29.90
CA ILE A 6 -5.22 15.46 29.08
C ILE A 6 -4.36 16.68 28.72
N ALA A 7 -3.68 17.27 29.71
CA ALA A 7 -2.82 18.45 29.49
C ALA A 7 -1.66 18.13 28.55
N LYS A 8 -1.01 16.95 28.69
CA LYS A 8 0.03 16.46 27.76
C LYS A 8 -0.52 16.35 26.35
N LEU A 9 -1.70 15.76 26.16
CA LEU A 9 -2.30 15.59 24.83
C LEU A 9 -2.65 16.94 24.18
N VAL A 10 -3.21 17.89 24.95
CA VAL A 10 -3.47 19.26 24.46
C VAL A 10 -2.17 19.96 24.07
N GLN A 11 -1.12 19.85 24.91
CA GLN A 11 0.19 20.43 24.61
C GLN A 11 0.79 19.82 23.33
N TYR A 12 0.67 18.51 23.14
CA TYR A 12 1.05 17.85 21.89
C TYR A 12 0.33 18.47 20.68
N GLY A 13 -1.00 18.66 20.77
CA GLY A 13 -1.79 19.29 19.70
C GLY A 13 -1.30 20.69 19.34
N ILE A 14 -0.91 21.49 20.33
CA ILE A 14 -0.39 22.83 20.14
C ILE A 14 1.01 22.81 19.53
N THR A 15 1.91 22.01 20.09
CA THR A 15 3.30 21.92 19.63
C THR A 15 3.40 21.40 18.18
N THR A 16 2.52 20.47 17.77
CA THR A 16 2.46 19.96 16.40
C THR A 16 1.70 20.86 15.43
N GLY A 17 0.93 21.84 15.95
CA GLY A 17 0.12 22.76 15.15
C GLY A 17 -1.25 22.19 14.72
N LEU A 18 -1.68 21.06 15.29
CA LEU A 18 -3.04 20.53 15.10
C LEU A 18 -4.09 21.45 15.73
N THR A 19 -3.75 22.03 16.90
CA THR A 19 -4.61 22.91 17.68
C THR A 19 -3.88 24.24 17.88
N PRO A 20 -4.48 25.40 17.54
CA PRO A 20 -3.89 26.68 17.84
C PRO A 20 -3.93 26.96 19.36
N GLU A 21 -2.96 27.70 19.87
CA GLU A 21 -2.85 28.03 21.32
C GLU A 21 -4.14 28.68 21.88
N CYS A 22 -4.84 29.50 21.09
CA CYS A 22 -6.09 30.14 21.50
C CYS A 22 -7.26 29.15 21.73
N GLU A 23 -7.13 27.91 21.27
CA GLU A 23 -8.14 26.82 21.43
C GLU A 23 -7.78 25.86 22.59
N ARG A 24 -6.75 26.14 23.39
CA ARG A 24 -6.30 25.29 24.50
C ARG A 24 -7.46 24.85 25.42
N ASN A 25 -8.20 25.83 25.95
CA ASN A 25 -9.31 25.55 26.86
C ASN A 25 -10.45 24.79 26.16
N TYR A 26 -10.75 25.16 24.91
CA TYR A 26 -11.77 24.47 24.11
C TYR A 26 -11.42 23.00 23.93
N THR A 27 -10.18 22.69 23.53
CA THR A 27 -9.70 21.32 23.33
C THR A 27 -9.64 20.54 24.64
N THR A 28 -9.22 21.18 25.76
CA THR A 28 -9.26 20.57 27.09
C THR A 28 -10.71 20.14 27.44
N ASN A 29 -11.67 21.05 27.25
CA ASN A 29 -13.07 20.74 27.54
C ASN A 29 -13.67 19.65 26.66
N LEU A 30 -13.25 19.54 25.39
CA LEU A 30 -13.64 18.40 24.52
C LEU A 30 -13.12 17.06 25.07
N LEU A 31 -11.89 17.02 25.57
CA LEU A 31 -11.32 15.80 26.15
C LEU A 31 -12.01 15.43 27.48
N LEU A 32 -12.33 16.41 28.32
CA LEU A 32 -13.10 16.20 29.55
C LEU A 32 -14.49 15.60 29.22
N ASP A 33 -15.19 16.13 28.22
CA ASP A 33 -16.46 15.59 27.74
C ASP A 33 -16.34 14.13 27.28
N VAL A 34 -15.26 13.77 26.58
CA VAL A 34 -14.99 12.38 26.15
C VAL A 34 -14.88 11.43 27.35
N PHE A 35 -14.30 11.88 28.46
CA PHE A 35 -14.13 11.11 29.69
C PHE A 35 -15.32 11.22 30.66
N HIS A 36 -16.33 12.06 30.35
CA HIS A 36 -17.42 12.42 31.26
C HIS A 36 -16.89 12.95 32.60
N GLU A 37 -15.87 13.83 32.53
CA GLU A 37 -15.20 14.41 33.69
C GLU A 37 -15.61 15.87 33.87
N ASP A 38 -15.99 16.24 35.09
CA ASP A 38 -16.48 17.57 35.42
C ASP A 38 -15.38 18.45 36.00
N ASP A 39 -14.25 17.87 36.44
CA ASP A 39 -13.18 18.60 37.13
C ASP A 39 -11.84 18.47 36.37
N TYR A 40 -11.04 19.51 36.46
CA TYR A 40 -9.73 19.60 35.82
C TYR A 40 -8.71 20.35 36.65
N GLU A 41 -7.70 19.66 37.09
CA GLU A 41 -6.55 20.24 37.77
C GLU A 41 -5.42 20.50 36.78
N LYS A 42 -5.22 21.78 36.41
CA LYS A 42 -4.16 22.15 35.47
C LYS A 42 -2.80 21.88 36.07
N PRO A 43 -1.93 21.06 35.44
CA PRO A 43 -0.57 20.85 35.93
C PRO A 43 0.28 22.12 35.79
N ASP A 44 1.18 22.34 36.74
CA ASP A 44 2.10 23.49 36.77
C ASP A 44 3.09 23.46 35.59
N ASN A 45 3.56 22.26 35.22
CA ASN A 45 4.53 22.05 34.15
C ASN A 45 4.15 20.82 33.34
N ILE A 46 4.44 20.84 32.04
CA ILE A 46 4.34 19.70 31.12
C ILE A 46 5.72 19.49 30.54
N GLU A 47 6.25 18.29 30.67
CA GLU A 47 7.53 17.91 30.09
C GLU A 47 7.40 17.84 28.56
N GLU A 48 8.32 18.50 27.86
CA GLU A 48 8.42 18.48 26.40
C GLU A 48 9.73 17.86 25.91
N PRO A 49 9.77 17.14 24.77
CA PRO A 49 8.64 16.87 23.90
C PRO A 49 7.67 15.82 24.46
N VAL A 50 6.37 16.01 24.24
CA VAL A 50 5.34 15.06 24.68
C VAL A 50 5.44 13.78 23.85
N ASN A 51 5.57 12.63 24.51
CA ASN A 51 5.48 11.32 23.89
C ASN A 51 4.00 10.95 23.66
N LEU A 52 3.57 10.95 22.40
CA LEU A 52 2.17 10.68 22.04
C LEU A 52 1.74 9.25 22.38
N GLU A 53 2.58 8.23 22.11
CA GLU A 53 2.26 6.83 22.39
C GLU A 53 1.98 6.62 23.87
N GLU A 54 2.90 7.05 24.74
CA GLU A 54 2.76 6.96 26.19
C GLU A 54 1.55 7.72 26.72
N THR A 55 1.32 8.96 26.20
CA THR A 55 0.19 9.80 26.61
C THR A 55 -1.15 9.17 26.25
N LEU A 56 -1.23 8.58 25.03
CA LEU A 56 -2.45 7.88 24.61
C LEU A 56 -2.65 6.60 25.42
N ASP A 57 -1.59 5.84 25.71
CA ASP A 57 -1.70 4.63 26.54
C ASP A 57 -2.18 4.94 27.95
N GLU A 58 -1.67 6.02 28.59
CA GLU A 58 -2.17 6.51 29.89
C GLU A 58 -3.67 6.82 29.84
N LEU A 59 -4.13 7.51 28.80
CA LEU A 59 -5.54 7.87 28.62
C LEU A 59 -6.42 6.65 28.31
N LEU A 60 -5.93 5.69 27.54
CA LEU A 60 -6.63 4.46 27.21
C LEU A 60 -6.77 3.56 28.44
N ASP A 61 -5.73 3.45 29.27
CA ASP A 61 -5.77 2.70 30.51
C ASP A 61 -6.79 3.32 31.51
N GLU A 62 -6.84 4.63 31.58
CA GLU A 62 -7.87 5.32 32.40
C GLU A 62 -9.27 5.10 31.85
N ALA A 63 -9.47 5.07 30.52
CA ALA A 63 -10.75 4.78 29.88
C ALA A 63 -11.21 3.33 30.19
N VAL A 64 -10.32 2.35 30.14
CA VAL A 64 -10.59 0.95 30.53
C VAL A 64 -10.95 0.87 32.00
N LYS A 65 -10.15 1.49 32.88
CA LYS A 65 -10.39 1.51 34.33
C LYS A 65 -11.75 2.10 34.70
N ARG A 66 -12.21 3.12 33.97
CA ARG A 66 -13.53 3.75 34.15
C ARG A 66 -14.66 2.96 33.49
N GLY A 67 -14.37 1.88 32.77
CA GLY A 67 -15.35 1.10 32.04
C GLY A 67 -15.95 1.81 30.82
N LEU A 68 -15.27 2.83 30.27
CA LEU A 68 -15.71 3.53 29.07
C LEU A 68 -15.50 2.70 27.81
N ILE A 69 -14.49 1.80 27.82
CA ILE A 69 -14.17 0.88 26.73
C ILE A 69 -13.79 -0.51 27.31
N GLU A 70 -13.95 -1.54 26.48
CA GLU A 70 -13.37 -2.86 26.75
C GLU A 70 -11.87 -2.85 26.45
N ASP A 71 -11.09 -3.65 27.22
CA ASP A 71 -9.64 -3.77 27.01
C ASP A 71 -9.34 -4.72 25.85
N SER A 72 -9.42 -4.19 24.64
CA SER A 72 -8.93 -4.85 23.43
C SER A 72 -8.39 -3.84 22.45
N ILE A 73 -7.49 -4.27 21.57
CA ILE A 73 -6.84 -3.39 20.57
C ILE A 73 -7.86 -2.65 19.70
N VAL A 74 -9.00 -3.28 19.36
CA VAL A 74 -10.04 -2.67 18.54
C VAL A 74 -10.73 -1.51 19.26
N TYR A 75 -11.13 -1.69 20.51
CA TYR A 75 -11.79 -0.64 21.29
C TYR A 75 -10.79 0.47 21.67
N ARG A 76 -9.55 0.12 21.98
CA ARG A 76 -8.48 1.10 22.20
C ARG A 76 -8.26 1.95 20.94
N ASP A 77 -8.20 1.34 19.74
CA ASP A 77 -8.05 2.06 18.46
C ASP A 77 -9.25 2.94 18.11
N LEU A 78 -10.46 2.55 18.49
CA LEU A 78 -11.65 3.39 18.33
C LEU A 78 -11.60 4.61 19.26
N PHE A 79 -11.12 4.42 20.49
CA PHE A 79 -11.10 5.47 21.50
C PHE A 79 -9.94 6.45 21.31
N ASP A 80 -8.72 5.97 21.00
CA ASP A 80 -7.59 6.86 20.72
C ASP A 80 -7.88 7.81 19.55
N THR A 81 -8.55 7.28 18.52
CA THR A 81 -8.98 8.08 17.36
C THR A 81 -10.01 9.13 17.75
N ARG A 82 -10.88 8.82 18.74
CA ARG A 82 -11.83 9.79 19.31
C ARG A 82 -11.11 10.88 20.12
N LEU A 83 -10.08 10.52 20.88
CA LEU A 83 -9.25 11.50 21.61
C LEU A 83 -8.52 12.42 20.62
N MET A 84 -7.86 11.86 19.64
CA MET A 84 -7.14 12.64 18.61
C MET A 84 -8.07 13.57 17.81
N ASN A 85 -9.34 13.20 17.61
CA ASN A 85 -10.31 14.06 16.94
C ASN A 85 -10.55 15.39 17.69
N CYS A 86 -10.35 15.42 19.01
CA CYS A 86 -10.49 16.65 19.78
C CYS A 86 -9.44 17.73 19.41
N LEU A 87 -8.29 17.27 18.86
CA LEU A 87 -7.19 18.15 18.44
C LEU A 87 -7.29 18.57 16.98
N MET A 88 -8.16 17.89 16.20
CA MET A 88 -8.13 18.01 14.75
C MET A 88 -8.76 19.29 14.21
N PRO A 89 -8.08 19.99 13.29
CA PRO A 89 -8.71 21.07 12.52
C PRO A 89 -9.86 20.50 11.68
N ARG A 90 -10.86 21.33 11.38
CA ARG A 90 -11.99 20.95 10.54
C ARG A 90 -11.56 20.74 9.07
N PRO A 91 -12.26 19.90 8.30
CA PRO A 91 -11.91 19.64 6.89
C PRO A 91 -11.69 20.89 6.06
N GLY A 92 -12.57 21.90 6.17
CA GLY A 92 -12.41 23.16 5.42
C GLY A 92 -11.16 23.96 5.76
N GLN A 93 -10.68 23.90 7.01
CA GLN A 93 -9.42 24.53 7.41
C GLN A 93 -8.22 23.80 6.79
N VAL A 94 -8.23 22.46 6.83
CA VAL A 94 -7.18 21.63 6.25
C VAL A 94 -7.12 21.83 4.73
N GLN A 95 -8.27 21.84 4.06
CA GLN A 95 -8.35 22.06 2.61
C GLN A 95 -7.83 23.44 2.22
N LYS A 96 -8.23 24.49 2.96
CA LYS A 96 -7.76 25.85 2.71
C LYS A 96 -6.25 25.93 2.84
N GLU A 97 -5.69 25.44 3.95
CA GLU A 97 -4.24 25.45 4.20
C GLU A 97 -3.47 24.65 3.15
N PHE A 98 -4.01 23.50 2.73
CA PHE A 98 -3.42 22.69 1.66
C PHE A 98 -3.32 23.48 0.35
N TRP A 99 -4.41 24.13 -0.08
CA TRP A 99 -4.42 24.86 -1.34
C TRP A 99 -3.65 26.18 -1.27
N ASP A 100 -3.58 26.84 -0.11
CA ASP A 100 -2.72 28.00 0.10
C ASP A 100 -1.23 27.60 -0.09
N LYS A 101 -0.82 26.46 0.49
CA LYS A 101 0.54 25.92 0.30
C LYS A 101 0.79 25.39 -1.12
N TYR A 102 -0.24 24.86 -1.76
CA TYR A 102 -0.15 24.43 -3.15
C TYR A 102 0.14 25.62 -4.10
N ALA A 103 -0.42 26.78 -3.82
CA ALA A 103 -0.10 28.00 -4.57
C ALA A 103 1.37 28.40 -4.49
N GLU A 104 2.09 28.01 -3.43
CA GLU A 104 3.54 28.19 -3.32
C GLU A 104 4.29 27.06 -4.08
N SER A 105 3.96 25.83 -3.82
CA SER A 105 4.40 24.64 -4.58
C SER A 105 3.58 23.40 -4.23
N PRO A 106 3.37 22.47 -5.19
CA PRO A 106 2.72 21.19 -4.93
C PRO A 106 3.38 20.40 -3.78
N LYS A 107 4.72 20.45 -3.69
CA LYS A 107 5.47 19.77 -2.63
C LYS A 107 5.16 20.32 -1.23
N LYS A 108 5.06 21.63 -1.05
CA LYS A 108 4.70 22.22 0.25
C LYS A 108 3.32 21.78 0.71
N ALA A 109 2.37 21.62 -0.20
CA ALA A 109 1.04 21.13 0.11
C ALA A 109 1.06 19.67 0.57
N THR A 110 1.77 18.82 -0.14
CA THR A 110 1.88 17.39 0.22
C THR A 110 2.67 17.20 1.50
N ASP A 111 3.76 17.96 1.73
CA ASP A 111 4.54 17.94 2.98
C ASP A 111 3.64 18.31 4.20
N TYR A 112 2.83 19.36 4.07
CA TYR A 112 1.86 19.75 5.09
C TYR A 112 0.85 18.65 5.40
N PHE A 113 0.24 18.07 4.35
CA PHE A 113 -0.81 17.09 4.52
C PHE A 113 -0.27 15.74 5.03
N TYR A 114 0.96 15.38 4.62
CA TYR A 114 1.63 14.19 5.17
C TYR A 114 1.98 14.37 6.65
N LYS A 115 2.53 15.53 7.02
CA LYS A 115 2.79 15.88 8.42
C LYS A 115 1.50 15.85 9.25
N LEU A 116 0.41 16.44 8.77
CA LEU A 116 -0.90 16.39 9.44
C LEU A 116 -1.35 14.93 9.66
N SER A 117 -1.21 14.09 8.66
CA SER A 117 -1.61 12.67 8.73
C SER A 117 -0.78 11.89 9.74
N GLN A 118 0.47 12.28 9.97
CA GLN A 118 1.34 11.70 10.99
C GLN A 118 1.02 12.24 12.39
N ASP A 119 0.95 13.56 12.54
CA ASP A 119 0.74 14.21 13.84
C ASP A 119 -0.66 13.92 14.40
N SER A 120 -1.65 13.73 13.55
CA SER A 120 -3.00 13.32 13.95
C SER A 120 -3.11 11.86 14.42
N ASN A 121 -2.01 11.11 14.44
CA ASN A 121 -2.01 9.67 14.69
C ASN A 121 -2.91 8.85 13.72
N TYR A 122 -3.27 9.42 12.58
CA TYR A 122 -3.88 8.66 11.50
C TYR A 122 -2.86 7.68 10.91
N ILE A 123 -1.63 8.15 10.69
CA ILE A 123 -0.44 7.32 10.48
C ILE A 123 0.20 7.10 11.85
N ARG A 124 0.04 5.92 12.41
CA ARG A 124 0.62 5.54 13.70
C ARG A 124 2.11 5.25 13.55
N ARG A 125 2.95 6.30 13.64
CA ARG A 125 4.41 6.20 13.42
C ARG A 125 5.04 5.09 14.24
N TYR A 126 4.73 4.99 15.54
CA TYR A 126 5.25 3.97 16.46
C TYR A 126 4.88 2.52 16.07
N ARG A 127 3.80 2.31 15.30
CA ARG A 127 3.47 0.99 14.72
C ARG A 127 4.23 0.74 13.44
N VAL A 128 4.36 1.75 12.57
CA VAL A 128 5.10 1.67 11.30
C VAL A 128 6.59 1.43 11.54
N GLU A 129 7.16 1.99 12.61
CA GLU A 129 8.55 1.80 13.03
C GLU A 129 8.86 0.35 13.45
N LYS A 130 7.85 -0.44 13.80
CA LYS A 130 7.99 -1.87 14.14
C LYS A 130 8.12 -2.76 12.89
N ASP A 131 7.75 -2.26 11.69
CA ASP A 131 7.87 -3.00 10.43
C ASP A 131 9.35 -3.36 10.19
N GLN A 132 9.59 -4.62 9.81
CA GLN A 132 10.93 -5.04 9.40
C GLN A 132 11.11 -4.74 7.91
N LYS A 133 12.13 -3.94 7.58
CA LYS A 133 12.41 -3.50 6.22
C LYS A 133 13.86 -3.74 5.86
N TRP A 134 14.11 -4.34 4.70
CA TRP A 134 15.44 -4.52 4.15
C TRP A 134 15.42 -4.54 2.64
N LYS A 135 16.59 -4.56 2.02
CA LYS A 135 16.75 -4.59 0.57
C LYS A 135 17.51 -5.84 0.15
N VAL A 136 17.20 -6.33 -1.03
CA VAL A 136 17.83 -7.52 -1.61
C VAL A 136 18.16 -7.27 -3.08
N ASP A 137 19.42 -7.53 -3.44
CA ASP A 137 19.85 -7.50 -4.84
C ASP A 137 19.23 -8.66 -5.62
N SER A 138 18.77 -8.35 -6.83
CA SER A 138 18.24 -9.32 -7.79
C SER A 138 18.81 -9.07 -9.19
N PRO A 139 18.63 -9.99 -10.15
CA PRO A 139 19.01 -9.76 -11.56
C PRO A 139 18.31 -8.56 -12.21
N TYR A 140 17.25 -8.04 -11.58
CA TYR A 140 16.40 -6.97 -12.08
C TYR A 140 16.61 -5.63 -11.35
N GLY A 141 17.44 -5.61 -10.31
CA GLY A 141 17.71 -4.47 -9.45
C GLY A 141 17.48 -4.80 -7.98
N GLU A 142 17.58 -3.79 -7.14
CA GLU A 142 17.44 -3.91 -5.69
C GLU A 142 15.95 -3.86 -5.29
N PHE A 143 15.41 -4.97 -4.79
CA PHE A 143 14.05 -5.05 -4.28
C PHE A 143 13.93 -4.58 -2.84
N ASP A 144 12.81 -3.95 -2.52
CA ASP A 144 12.41 -3.64 -1.16
C ASP A 144 11.58 -4.79 -0.57
N ILE A 145 11.92 -5.25 0.64
CA ILE A 145 11.18 -6.28 1.35
C ILE A 145 10.69 -5.71 2.68
N THR A 146 9.42 -5.93 2.97
CA THR A 146 8.79 -5.47 4.22
C THR A 146 7.98 -6.60 4.84
N ILE A 147 8.26 -6.95 6.11
CA ILE A 147 7.30 -7.67 6.95
C ILE A 147 6.47 -6.61 7.66
N ASN A 148 5.20 -6.51 7.29
CA ASN A 148 4.31 -5.48 7.79
C ASN A 148 3.72 -5.87 9.13
N LEU A 149 4.10 -5.15 10.20
CA LEU A 149 3.62 -5.31 11.56
C LEU A 149 2.63 -4.20 11.97
N SER A 150 2.52 -3.15 11.16
CA SER A 150 1.67 -1.99 11.43
C SER A 150 0.19 -2.25 11.17
N LYS A 151 -0.14 -3.23 10.32
CA LYS A 151 -1.51 -3.68 10.09
C LYS A 151 -1.91 -4.66 11.20
N PRO A 152 -2.88 -4.32 12.06
CA PRO A 152 -3.29 -5.22 13.14
C PRO A 152 -3.77 -6.55 12.56
N GLU A 153 -3.22 -7.66 13.06
CA GLU A 153 -3.82 -8.96 12.85
C GLU A 153 -5.20 -8.99 13.54
N LYS A 154 -6.16 -9.62 12.89
CA LYS A 154 -7.50 -9.72 13.48
C LYS A 154 -7.42 -10.65 14.69
N ASP A 155 -7.51 -10.07 15.90
CA ASP A 155 -7.67 -10.80 17.14
C ASP A 155 -8.88 -11.76 17.02
N PRO A 156 -8.77 -13.03 17.42
CA PRO A 156 -9.91 -13.98 17.46
C PRO A 156 -11.14 -13.44 18.17
N LYS A 157 -10.97 -12.69 19.26
CA LYS A 157 -12.07 -12.02 19.97
C LYS A 157 -12.73 -10.93 19.10
N ALA A 158 -11.94 -10.14 18.39
CA ALA A 158 -12.44 -9.13 17.46
C ALA A 158 -13.16 -9.75 16.26
N ILE A 159 -12.68 -10.90 15.76
CA ILE A 159 -13.36 -11.67 14.71
C ILE A 159 -14.72 -12.17 15.20
N ALA A 160 -14.76 -12.72 16.42
CA ALA A 160 -16.01 -13.21 17.03
C ALA A 160 -17.01 -12.07 17.29
N ALA A 161 -16.54 -10.94 17.82
CA ALA A 161 -17.36 -9.74 18.02
C ALA A 161 -17.89 -9.19 16.69
N ALA A 162 -17.05 -9.14 15.65
CA ALA A 162 -17.43 -8.64 14.31
C ALA A 162 -18.52 -9.50 13.63
N ARG A 163 -18.58 -10.82 13.91
CA ARG A 163 -19.62 -11.72 13.38
C ARG A 163 -21.02 -11.39 13.89
N ASN A 164 -21.12 -10.83 15.09
CA ASN A 164 -22.39 -10.50 15.75
C ASN A 164 -22.87 -9.07 15.44
N VAL A 165 -22.05 -8.25 14.78
CA VAL A 165 -22.40 -6.88 14.40
C VAL A 165 -23.10 -6.90 13.05
N LYS A 166 -24.35 -6.39 12.98
CA LYS A 166 -25.03 -6.15 11.71
C LYS A 166 -24.13 -5.22 10.87
N SER A 167 -23.72 -5.67 9.69
CA SER A 167 -22.95 -4.86 8.76
C SER A 167 -23.81 -3.68 8.30
N GLY A 168 -23.51 -2.48 8.79
CA GLY A 168 -24.11 -1.25 8.26
C GLY A 168 -23.61 -0.99 6.85
N SER A 169 -24.43 -0.36 6.02
CA SER A 169 -24.07 0.06 4.66
C SER A 169 -23.37 1.43 4.60
N TYR A 170 -23.01 2.01 5.74
CA TYR A 170 -22.39 3.33 5.85
C TYR A 170 -21.17 3.30 6.79
N PRO A 171 -20.00 3.74 6.31
CA PRO A 171 -19.63 3.91 4.89
C PRO A 171 -19.73 2.60 4.11
N LYS A 172 -19.93 2.65 2.79
CA LYS A 172 -20.02 1.43 1.96
C LYS A 172 -18.71 0.64 1.92
N CYS A 173 -17.57 1.31 1.89
CA CYS A 173 -16.24 0.69 1.95
C CYS A 173 -15.23 1.64 2.60
N LEU A 174 -13.98 1.17 2.74
CA LEU A 174 -12.86 1.92 3.37
C LEU A 174 -12.42 3.15 2.58
N LEU A 175 -12.80 3.28 1.31
CA LEU A 175 -12.39 4.36 0.41
C LEU A 175 -13.48 5.41 0.17
N CYS A 176 -14.70 5.20 0.70
CA CYS A 176 -15.77 6.19 0.53
C CYS A 176 -15.48 7.50 1.29
N PRO A 177 -15.84 8.67 0.71
CA PRO A 177 -15.64 9.98 1.38
C PRO A 177 -16.26 10.06 2.76
N GLU A 178 -17.34 9.30 2.99
CA GLU A 178 -18.05 9.21 4.27
C GLU A 178 -17.19 8.67 5.42
N ASN A 179 -15.99 8.15 5.13
CA ASN A 179 -15.02 7.79 6.16
C ASN A 179 -14.43 9.02 6.87
N GLU A 180 -14.40 10.19 6.25
CA GLU A 180 -13.87 11.39 6.90
C GLU A 180 -14.62 11.67 8.21
N ARG A 181 -13.90 11.65 9.34
CA ARG A 181 -14.42 11.74 10.70
C ARG A 181 -15.38 10.62 11.13
N TYR A 182 -15.47 9.51 10.40
CA TYR A 182 -16.31 8.39 10.83
C TYR A 182 -15.79 7.76 12.14
N ALA A 183 -16.68 7.55 13.12
CA ALA A 183 -16.29 7.05 14.44
C ALA A 183 -15.75 5.62 14.43
N GLY A 184 -16.09 4.87 13.39
CA GLY A 184 -15.73 3.46 13.32
C GLY A 184 -16.68 2.55 14.11
N ARG A 185 -16.40 1.27 14.06
CA ARG A 185 -17.06 0.19 14.78
C ARG A 185 -16.18 -1.05 14.76
N VAL A 186 -16.51 -2.08 15.50
CA VAL A 186 -15.67 -3.30 15.64
C VAL A 186 -15.22 -3.91 14.29
N ASN A 187 -16.04 -3.82 13.25
CA ASN A 187 -15.73 -4.34 11.91
C ASN A 187 -15.43 -3.25 10.86
N HIS A 188 -15.25 -2.00 11.27
CA HIS A 188 -14.86 -0.91 10.40
C HIS A 188 -13.98 0.11 11.16
N PRO A 189 -12.78 0.42 10.69
CA PRO A 189 -11.83 1.23 11.45
C PRO A 189 -12.36 2.65 11.71
N ALA A 190 -11.96 3.22 12.85
CA ALA A 190 -12.20 4.62 13.15
C ALA A 190 -11.39 5.53 12.19
N ARG A 191 -11.99 6.66 11.83
CA ARG A 191 -11.43 7.66 10.92
C ARG A 191 -11.69 9.09 11.42
N GLN A 192 -11.87 9.29 12.74
CA GLN A 192 -12.20 10.60 13.30
C GLN A 192 -11.04 11.60 13.14
N ASN A 193 -9.81 11.10 13.14
CA ASN A 193 -8.57 11.86 12.90
C ASN A 193 -8.14 11.89 11.43
N HIS A 194 -8.93 11.35 10.52
CA HIS A 194 -8.66 11.32 9.08
C HIS A 194 -9.23 12.56 8.38
N ARG A 195 -8.49 13.08 7.38
CA ARG A 195 -8.91 14.17 6.51
C ARG A 195 -8.66 13.78 5.05
N ILE A 196 -9.46 14.36 4.16
CA ILE A 196 -9.45 14.11 2.72
C ILE A 196 -9.25 15.45 2.01
N ILE A 197 -8.35 15.48 1.03
CA ILE A 197 -8.19 16.62 0.13
C ILE A 197 -9.00 16.35 -1.14
N PRO A 198 -10.04 17.14 -1.43
CA PRO A 198 -10.75 17.03 -2.69
C PRO A 198 -9.87 17.57 -3.82
N ILE A 199 -9.78 16.80 -4.91
CA ILE A 199 -9.08 17.14 -6.14
C ILE A 199 -9.97 16.90 -7.34
N MET A 200 -9.65 17.52 -8.47
CA MET A 200 -10.33 17.29 -9.75
C MET A 200 -9.36 16.60 -10.69
N ILE A 201 -9.72 15.41 -11.17
CA ILE A 201 -9.02 14.70 -12.23
C ILE A 201 -10.02 14.17 -13.25
N ASN A 202 -9.69 14.29 -14.54
CA ASN A 202 -10.60 13.99 -15.66
C ASN A 202 -12.00 14.64 -15.46
N ASP A 203 -12.02 15.92 -15.08
CA ASP A 203 -13.21 16.73 -14.83
C ASP A 203 -14.24 16.12 -13.84
N THR A 204 -13.77 15.24 -12.98
CA THR A 204 -14.58 14.57 -11.95
C THR A 204 -13.99 14.74 -10.57
N PRO A 205 -14.84 14.76 -9.49
CA PRO A 205 -14.36 14.91 -8.12
C PRO A 205 -13.75 13.62 -7.56
N TRP A 206 -12.55 13.73 -7.02
CA TRP A 206 -11.78 12.65 -6.37
C TRP A 206 -11.30 13.09 -5.00
N GLY A 207 -11.01 12.11 -4.15
CA GLY A 207 -10.37 12.31 -2.86
C GLY A 207 -8.91 11.89 -2.90
N PHE A 208 -8.04 12.70 -2.30
CA PHE A 208 -6.64 12.40 -2.06
C PHE A 208 -6.42 12.21 -0.56
N GLN A 209 -5.85 11.09 -0.15
CA GLN A 209 -5.52 10.75 1.23
C GLN A 209 -4.24 9.92 1.30
N TYR A 210 -3.55 9.93 2.47
CA TYR A 210 -2.47 9.00 2.71
C TYR A 210 -3.00 7.65 3.21
N SER A 211 -2.22 6.59 2.98
CA SER A 211 -2.47 5.29 3.58
C SER A 211 -1.92 5.24 5.01
N PRO A 212 -2.68 4.75 5.98
CA PRO A 212 -2.19 4.64 7.35
C PRO A 212 -1.10 3.56 7.54
N TYR A 213 -0.89 2.70 6.54
CA TYR A 213 0.07 1.58 6.63
C TYR A 213 1.48 1.90 6.12
N VAL A 214 1.66 2.99 5.40
CA VAL A 214 2.97 3.52 4.94
C VAL A 214 3.93 2.43 4.44
N TYR A 215 3.53 1.68 3.42
CA TYR A 215 4.41 0.67 2.82
C TYR A 215 5.68 1.28 2.22
N TYR A 216 5.60 2.52 1.75
CA TYR A 216 6.68 3.35 1.23
C TYR A 216 6.41 4.83 1.54
N ASN A 217 7.42 5.69 1.29
CA ASN A 217 7.30 7.11 1.63
C ASN A 217 6.11 7.79 0.95
N GLU A 218 5.33 8.52 1.75
CA GLU A 218 4.14 9.27 1.31
C GLU A 218 3.15 8.41 0.52
N HIS A 219 3.01 7.11 0.89
CA HIS A 219 2.03 6.21 0.28
C HIS A 219 0.63 6.81 0.37
N CYS A 220 0.04 7.12 -0.78
CA CYS A 220 -1.27 7.75 -0.88
C CYS A 220 -2.27 6.91 -1.68
N ILE A 221 -3.54 7.22 -1.49
CA ILE A 221 -4.67 6.65 -2.20
C ILE A 221 -5.46 7.81 -2.81
N VAL A 222 -5.71 7.72 -4.10
CA VAL A 222 -6.57 8.64 -4.85
C VAL A 222 -7.81 7.87 -5.25
N PHE A 223 -8.97 8.27 -4.78
CA PHE A 223 -10.20 7.48 -4.92
C PHE A 223 -11.34 8.32 -5.48
N ASN A 224 -12.21 7.67 -6.25
CA ASN A 224 -13.40 8.30 -6.79
C ASN A 224 -14.36 8.68 -5.65
N CYS A 225 -14.89 9.90 -5.64
CA CYS A 225 -15.91 10.31 -4.67
C CYS A 225 -17.23 9.54 -4.84
N GLN A 226 -17.44 8.89 -5.98
CA GLN A 226 -18.55 7.98 -6.21
C GLN A 226 -18.11 6.53 -6.05
N HIS A 227 -18.87 5.73 -5.33
CA HIS A 227 -18.59 4.30 -5.16
C HIS A 227 -18.95 3.53 -6.43
N THR A 228 -18.02 3.49 -7.37
CA THR A 228 -18.14 2.81 -8.67
C THR A 228 -17.03 1.78 -8.81
N PRO A 229 -17.25 0.63 -9.49
CA PRO A 229 -16.20 -0.37 -9.70
C PRO A 229 -15.01 0.18 -10.48
N MET A 230 -13.84 -0.39 -10.20
CA MET A 230 -12.62 -0.13 -10.97
C MET A 230 -12.78 -0.59 -12.41
N LYS A 231 -12.20 0.18 -13.33
CA LYS A 231 -12.13 -0.17 -14.74
C LYS A 231 -10.88 0.42 -15.36
N ILE A 232 -10.08 -0.44 -15.98
CA ILE A 232 -8.93 0.01 -16.77
C ILE A 232 -9.42 0.29 -18.19
N GLU A 233 -9.41 1.55 -18.55
CA GLU A 233 -9.81 2.08 -19.85
C GLU A 233 -9.09 3.41 -20.12
N ARG A 234 -9.32 4.04 -21.29
CA ARG A 234 -8.71 5.33 -21.64
C ARG A 234 -8.80 6.37 -20.51
N ASN A 235 -9.94 6.46 -19.84
CA ASN A 235 -10.13 7.42 -18.75
C ASN A 235 -9.21 7.14 -17.54
N ALA A 236 -8.84 5.89 -17.30
CA ALA A 236 -7.87 5.57 -16.23
C ALA A 236 -6.50 6.20 -16.55
N PHE A 237 -6.02 6.10 -17.78
CA PHE A 237 -4.73 6.71 -18.18
C PHE A 237 -4.78 8.24 -18.09
N ILE A 238 -5.88 8.87 -18.50
CA ILE A 238 -6.08 10.33 -18.34
C ILE A 238 -5.99 10.72 -16.88
N LYS A 239 -6.70 10.01 -16.00
CA LYS A 239 -6.72 10.27 -14.54
C LYS A 239 -5.33 10.15 -13.92
N LEU A 240 -4.54 9.12 -14.30
CA LEU A 240 -3.17 8.96 -13.83
C LEU A 240 -2.31 10.18 -14.17
N PHE A 241 -2.36 10.65 -15.42
CA PHE A 241 -1.57 11.80 -15.83
C PHE A 241 -2.07 13.12 -15.25
N ASP A 242 -3.37 13.29 -15.08
CA ASP A 242 -3.91 14.51 -14.46
C ASP A 242 -3.43 14.65 -13.01
N PHE A 243 -3.38 13.55 -12.26
CA PHE A 243 -2.79 13.56 -10.93
C PHE A 243 -1.28 13.86 -10.96
N VAL A 244 -0.52 13.25 -11.87
CA VAL A 244 0.91 13.50 -12.01
C VAL A 244 1.20 14.94 -12.45
N LYS A 245 0.29 15.60 -13.20
CA LYS A 245 0.39 17.04 -13.50
C LYS A 245 0.17 17.89 -12.26
N LEU A 246 -0.80 17.52 -11.39
CA LEU A 246 -1.03 18.19 -10.11
C LEU A 246 0.14 18.03 -9.14
N PHE A 247 0.71 16.81 -9.06
CA PHE A 247 1.79 16.46 -8.14
C PHE A 247 2.96 15.80 -8.87
N PRO A 248 3.81 16.59 -9.59
CA PRO A 248 4.85 16.06 -10.48
C PRO A 248 5.95 15.25 -9.77
N HIS A 249 6.07 15.37 -8.46
CA HIS A 249 7.00 14.63 -7.62
C HIS A 249 6.46 13.27 -7.16
N TYR A 250 5.20 12.94 -7.49
CA TYR A 250 4.57 11.67 -7.21
C TYR A 250 4.47 10.79 -8.45
N PHE A 251 4.45 9.48 -8.25
CA PHE A 251 3.89 8.54 -9.21
C PHE A 251 2.43 8.27 -8.86
N LEU A 252 1.66 7.76 -9.81
CA LEU A 252 0.32 7.19 -9.61
C LEU A 252 0.15 5.95 -10.48
N GLY A 253 -0.38 4.87 -9.89
CA GLY A 253 -0.66 3.64 -10.61
C GLY A 253 -1.99 3.02 -10.21
N SER A 254 -2.49 2.13 -11.04
CA SER A 254 -3.71 1.36 -10.79
C SER A 254 -3.40 -0.11 -10.58
N ASN A 255 -4.09 -0.76 -9.65
CA ASN A 255 -4.23 -2.21 -9.72
C ASN A 255 -4.96 -2.61 -11.00
N ALA A 256 -4.80 -3.84 -11.43
CA ALA A 256 -5.61 -4.41 -12.50
C ALA A 256 -7.08 -4.55 -12.09
N ASP A 257 -7.99 -4.51 -13.06
CA ASP A 257 -9.44 -4.53 -12.84
C ASP A 257 -10.07 -5.94 -12.90
N LEU A 258 -9.25 -6.98 -13.01
CA LEU A 258 -9.70 -8.37 -12.98
C LEU A 258 -9.31 -9.07 -11.66
N PRO A 259 -10.10 -10.05 -11.20
CA PRO A 259 -9.74 -10.89 -10.05
C PRO A 259 -8.36 -11.55 -10.22
N ILE A 260 -7.77 -12.03 -9.12
CA ILE A 260 -6.47 -12.74 -9.07
C ILE A 260 -5.28 -11.79 -9.32
N VAL A 261 -5.33 -10.95 -10.33
CA VAL A 261 -4.27 -9.99 -10.70
C VAL A 261 -4.57 -8.55 -10.28
N GLY A 262 -5.75 -8.32 -9.70
CA GLY A 262 -6.19 -7.02 -9.16
C GLY A 262 -5.90 -6.85 -7.68
N GLY A 263 -6.22 -5.66 -7.17
CA GLY A 263 -6.17 -5.33 -5.75
C GLY A 263 -7.35 -5.90 -4.97
N SER A 264 -7.35 -5.65 -3.66
CA SER A 264 -8.38 -6.17 -2.74
C SER A 264 -9.74 -5.46 -2.82
N ILE A 265 -9.81 -4.26 -3.43
CA ILE A 265 -11.03 -3.43 -3.53
C ILE A 265 -11.30 -3.12 -5.00
N LEU A 266 -11.90 -4.06 -5.72
CA LEU A 266 -12.29 -3.87 -7.12
C LEU A 266 -13.62 -3.10 -7.27
N SER A 267 -14.41 -3.04 -6.19
CA SER A 267 -15.74 -2.40 -6.19
C SER A 267 -15.72 -0.88 -6.09
N HIS A 268 -14.55 -0.28 -5.84
CA HIS A 268 -14.41 1.17 -5.72
C HIS A 268 -13.19 1.65 -6.52
N ASP A 269 -13.41 2.50 -7.52
CA ASP A 269 -12.37 3.05 -8.41
C ASP A 269 -11.37 3.89 -7.61
N HIS A 270 -10.11 3.49 -7.65
CA HIS A 270 -9.03 4.12 -6.91
C HIS A 270 -7.65 3.81 -7.49
N PHE A 271 -6.70 4.67 -7.17
CA PHE A 271 -5.29 4.57 -7.54
C PHE A 271 -4.40 4.64 -6.32
N LEU A 272 -3.20 4.07 -6.42
CA LEU A 272 -2.16 4.16 -5.39
C LEU A 272 -1.01 4.99 -5.92
N GLY A 273 -0.50 5.88 -5.09
CA GLY A 273 0.60 6.77 -5.45
C GLY A 273 1.50 7.11 -4.28
N GLY A 274 2.44 8.01 -4.50
CA GLY A 274 3.33 8.49 -3.47
C GLY A 274 4.63 9.07 -3.99
N HIS A 275 5.44 9.56 -3.07
CA HIS A 275 6.76 10.11 -3.33
C HIS A 275 7.84 9.04 -3.08
N TYR A 276 7.95 8.08 -3.99
CA TYR A 276 8.90 6.97 -3.89
C TYR A 276 9.38 6.51 -5.26
N THR A 277 10.64 6.09 -5.37
CA THR A 277 11.22 5.56 -6.60
C THR A 277 11.52 4.08 -6.44
N PHE A 278 10.63 3.25 -6.94
CA PHE A 278 10.74 1.79 -6.90
C PHE A 278 11.83 1.24 -7.83
N ALA A 279 12.23 0.00 -7.59
CA ALA A 279 13.19 -0.72 -8.42
C ALA A 279 12.76 -0.76 -9.90
N MET A 280 11.48 -1.00 -10.19
CA MET A 280 10.96 -1.01 -11.56
C MET A 280 11.17 0.32 -12.28
N ALA A 281 11.00 1.47 -11.60
CA ALA A 281 11.23 2.78 -12.18
C ALA A 281 12.68 3.00 -12.59
N LYS A 282 13.64 2.39 -11.87
CA LYS A 282 15.08 2.44 -12.13
C LYS A 282 15.53 1.43 -13.20
N ALA A 283 14.73 0.40 -13.45
CA ALA A 283 15.06 -0.65 -14.40
C ALA A 283 15.17 -0.09 -15.83
N PRO A 284 16.23 -0.46 -16.61
CA PRO A 284 16.42 0.03 -17.96
C PRO A 284 15.44 -0.62 -18.94
N ILE A 285 15.19 0.06 -20.06
CA ILE A 285 14.66 -0.57 -21.26
C ILE A 285 15.75 -1.48 -21.82
N GLU A 286 15.50 -2.78 -21.92
CA GLU A 286 16.43 -3.75 -22.48
C GLU A 286 16.28 -3.94 -23.98
N GLN A 287 15.07 -3.66 -24.51
CA GLN A 287 14.78 -3.76 -25.93
C GLN A 287 13.86 -2.60 -26.35
N HIS A 288 14.35 -1.70 -27.16
CA HIS A 288 13.55 -0.63 -27.77
C HIS A 288 12.71 -1.17 -28.91
N VAL A 289 11.50 -0.63 -29.06
CA VAL A 289 10.57 -0.94 -30.14
C VAL A 289 10.04 0.34 -30.77
N VAL A 290 9.75 0.29 -32.05
CA VAL A 290 9.07 1.38 -32.76
C VAL A 290 7.66 0.89 -33.10
N LEU A 291 6.67 1.62 -32.62
CA LEU A 291 5.27 1.24 -32.81
C LEU A 291 4.66 2.05 -33.93
N PRO A 292 4.00 1.41 -34.94
CA PRO A 292 3.41 2.10 -36.09
C PRO A 292 2.38 3.17 -35.66
N GLY A 293 2.52 4.38 -36.21
CA GLY A 293 1.68 5.54 -35.85
C GLY A 293 2.06 6.24 -34.55
N PHE A 294 3.10 5.73 -33.83
CA PHE A 294 3.63 6.29 -32.59
C PHE A 294 5.17 6.36 -32.61
N GLU A 295 5.76 6.59 -33.79
CA GLU A 295 7.21 6.66 -34.00
C GLU A 295 7.89 7.79 -33.21
N ASP A 296 7.11 8.78 -32.78
CA ASP A 296 7.52 9.89 -31.91
C ASP A 296 7.58 9.52 -30.42
N VAL A 297 7.04 8.37 -30.03
CA VAL A 297 7.02 7.87 -28.62
C VAL A 297 8.19 6.91 -28.43
N GLU A 298 9.04 7.19 -27.42
CA GLU A 298 10.03 6.20 -26.99
C GLU A 298 9.30 5.03 -26.33
N ALA A 299 9.46 3.81 -26.85
CA ALA A 299 8.83 2.60 -26.34
C ALA A 299 9.84 1.46 -26.23
N GLY A 300 9.63 0.57 -25.24
CA GLY A 300 10.48 -0.61 -25.10
C GLY A 300 10.11 -1.52 -23.94
N ILE A 301 10.63 -2.74 -24.03
CA ILE A 301 10.51 -3.77 -22.99
C ILE A 301 11.47 -3.44 -21.86
N VAL A 302 10.96 -3.37 -20.65
CA VAL A 302 11.78 -3.13 -19.44
C VAL A 302 12.45 -4.42 -19.00
N LYS A 303 13.70 -4.35 -18.55
CA LYS A 303 14.40 -5.45 -17.88
C LYS A 303 13.76 -5.68 -16.50
N TRP A 304 12.70 -6.44 -16.46
CA TRP A 304 11.87 -6.67 -15.29
C TRP A 304 11.29 -8.08 -15.29
N PRO A 305 11.03 -8.72 -14.11
CA PRO A 305 10.48 -10.09 -14.08
C PRO A 305 9.05 -10.18 -14.61
N LEU A 306 8.27 -9.09 -14.51
CA LEU A 306 6.97 -9.01 -15.16
C LEU A 306 7.10 -8.39 -16.56
N SER A 307 6.06 -8.58 -17.38
CA SER A 307 6.03 -8.11 -18.78
C SER A 307 5.62 -6.66 -18.87
N VAL A 308 6.60 -5.76 -18.92
CA VAL A 308 6.40 -4.31 -18.88
C VAL A 308 6.80 -3.66 -20.20
N LEU A 309 5.85 -2.98 -20.84
CA LEU A 309 6.09 -2.03 -21.92
C LEU A 309 6.17 -0.62 -21.32
N ARG A 310 7.34 0.01 -21.37
CA ARG A 310 7.54 1.41 -20.97
C ARG A 310 7.41 2.30 -22.16
N ILE A 311 6.60 3.38 -22.03
CA ILE A 311 6.41 4.40 -23.04
C ILE A 311 6.70 5.80 -22.46
N ARG A 312 7.34 6.67 -23.25
CA ARG A 312 7.81 7.98 -22.81
C ARG A 312 7.54 9.05 -23.88
N HIS A 313 7.01 10.19 -23.47
CA HIS A 313 6.82 11.33 -24.34
C HIS A 313 6.65 12.64 -23.54
N LYS A 314 6.88 13.79 -24.14
CA LYS A 314 6.63 15.11 -23.52
C LYS A 314 5.14 15.43 -23.40
N ASP A 315 4.33 14.96 -24.33
CA ASP A 315 2.88 15.11 -24.31
C ASP A 315 2.24 13.83 -23.74
N SER A 316 1.58 13.97 -22.59
CA SER A 316 0.87 12.87 -21.94
C SER A 316 -0.30 12.33 -22.77
N ASN A 317 -0.91 13.15 -23.65
CA ASN A 317 -2.03 12.70 -24.50
C ASN A 317 -1.55 11.65 -25.51
N ARG A 318 -0.35 11.80 -26.07
CA ARG A 318 0.25 10.77 -26.93
C ARG A 318 0.40 9.43 -26.22
N LEU A 319 0.78 9.47 -24.92
CA LEU A 319 0.90 8.26 -24.11
C LEU A 319 -0.47 7.66 -23.80
N VAL A 320 -1.51 8.49 -23.57
CA VAL A 320 -2.90 8.03 -23.40
C VAL A 320 -3.41 7.34 -24.65
N ASP A 321 -3.15 7.91 -25.83
CA ASP A 321 -3.56 7.34 -27.12
C ASP A 321 -2.91 5.97 -27.33
N LEU A 322 -1.59 5.89 -27.17
CA LEU A 322 -0.84 4.63 -27.31
C LEU A 322 -1.25 3.59 -26.27
N ALA A 323 -1.36 3.98 -24.99
CA ALA A 323 -1.77 3.06 -23.93
C ALA A 323 -3.19 2.50 -24.15
N THR A 324 -4.09 3.32 -24.71
CA THR A 324 -5.45 2.88 -25.07
C THR A 324 -5.38 1.84 -26.19
N HIS A 325 -4.58 2.09 -27.22
CA HIS A 325 -4.38 1.14 -28.31
C HIS A 325 -3.79 -0.19 -27.83
N VAL A 326 -2.71 -0.12 -27.01
CA VAL A 326 -2.10 -1.32 -26.40
C VAL A 326 -3.12 -2.12 -25.58
N LEU A 327 -3.94 -1.45 -24.76
CA LEU A 327 -4.95 -2.11 -23.95
C LEU A 327 -6.02 -2.81 -24.80
N GLU A 328 -6.51 -2.14 -25.84
CA GLU A 328 -7.55 -2.68 -26.73
C GLU A 328 -7.05 -3.92 -27.47
N VAL A 329 -5.84 -3.87 -28.02
CA VAL A 329 -5.22 -5.03 -28.69
C VAL A 329 -4.95 -6.14 -27.66
N TRP A 330 -4.37 -5.81 -26.49
CA TRP A 330 -4.07 -6.79 -25.46
C TRP A 330 -5.30 -7.54 -24.96
N ARG A 331 -6.41 -6.87 -24.77
CA ARG A 331 -7.66 -7.49 -24.31
C ARG A 331 -8.19 -8.57 -25.26
N GLY A 332 -7.95 -8.45 -26.56
CA GLY A 332 -8.33 -9.44 -27.55
C GLY A 332 -7.22 -10.42 -27.96
N TYR A 333 -6.03 -10.28 -27.39
CA TYR A 333 -4.86 -11.02 -27.84
C TYR A 333 -4.80 -12.45 -27.27
N THR A 334 -4.67 -13.44 -28.16
CA THR A 334 -4.43 -14.85 -27.83
C THR A 334 -3.15 -15.33 -28.53
N ASP A 335 -2.25 -15.95 -27.77
CA ASP A 335 -1.05 -16.65 -28.23
C ASP A 335 -0.96 -17.99 -27.52
N GLU A 336 -1.49 -19.03 -28.14
CA GLU A 336 -1.53 -20.39 -27.55
C GLU A 336 -0.12 -20.91 -27.26
N ALA A 337 0.87 -20.56 -28.09
CA ALA A 337 2.26 -20.96 -27.89
C ALA A 337 2.89 -20.41 -26.63
N ALA A 338 2.41 -19.25 -26.16
CA ALA A 338 2.81 -18.63 -24.91
C ALA A 338 1.81 -18.87 -23.77
N PHE A 339 0.80 -19.72 -23.98
CA PHE A 339 -0.30 -19.98 -23.06
C PHE A 339 -1.13 -18.73 -22.68
N ILE A 340 -1.24 -17.79 -23.60
CA ILE A 340 -2.02 -16.56 -23.42
C ILE A 340 -3.36 -16.72 -24.13
N TYR A 341 -4.43 -16.61 -23.36
CA TYR A 341 -5.81 -16.63 -23.86
C TYR A 341 -6.51 -15.35 -23.45
N ALA A 342 -7.10 -14.65 -24.41
CA ALA A 342 -7.87 -13.43 -24.16
C ALA A 342 -9.09 -13.69 -23.29
N GLU A 343 -9.74 -14.84 -23.52
CA GLU A 343 -10.91 -15.28 -22.77
C GLU A 343 -11.04 -16.82 -22.74
N THR A 344 -11.77 -17.33 -21.76
CA THR A 344 -12.21 -18.76 -21.71
C THR A 344 -13.69 -18.78 -21.29
N ASN A 345 -14.54 -19.43 -22.08
CA ASN A 345 -15.99 -19.52 -21.80
C ASN A 345 -16.67 -18.15 -21.59
N GLY A 346 -16.20 -17.12 -22.29
CA GLY A 346 -16.72 -15.75 -22.17
C GLY A 346 -16.18 -14.92 -21.00
N GLU A 347 -15.27 -15.48 -20.19
CA GLU A 347 -14.61 -14.76 -19.10
C GLU A 347 -13.28 -14.17 -19.59
N PRO A 348 -13.08 -12.83 -19.49
CA PRO A 348 -11.87 -12.16 -19.95
C PRO A 348 -10.69 -12.42 -19.01
N HIS A 349 -9.47 -12.53 -19.57
CA HIS A 349 -8.25 -12.77 -18.81
C HIS A 349 -7.22 -11.66 -18.90
N ASN A 350 -7.17 -10.93 -20.02
CA ASN A 350 -6.14 -9.91 -20.25
C ASN A 350 -6.53 -8.56 -19.69
N THR A 351 -5.60 -7.96 -18.95
CA THR A 351 -5.71 -6.59 -18.41
C THR A 351 -4.32 -5.99 -18.24
N ILE A 352 -4.24 -4.75 -17.74
CA ILE A 352 -2.98 -4.01 -17.53
C ILE A 352 -2.95 -3.42 -16.12
N THR A 353 -1.76 -3.41 -15.51
CA THR A 353 -1.43 -2.62 -14.33
C THR A 353 -0.61 -1.40 -14.80
N PRO A 354 -1.20 -0.20 -14.95
CA PRO A 354 -0.52 0.99 -15.45
C PRO A 354 0.10 1.80 -14.31
N ILE A 355 1.31 2.36 -14.53
CA ILE A 355 1.99 3.24 -13.58
C ILE A 355 2.54 4.46 -14.30
N ALA A 356 2.05 5.65 -13.94
CA ALA A 356 2.45 6.93 -14.51
C ALA A 356 3.36 7.71 -13.57
N ARG A 357 4.34 8.42 -14.15
CA ARG A 357 5.21 9.36 -13.43
C ARG A 357 5.78 10.41 -14.38
N LYS A 358 6.41 11.43 -13.80
CA LYS A 358 7.13 12.45 -14.55
C LYS A 358 8.60 12.40 -14.17
N VAL A 359 9.49 12.38 -15.18
CA VAL A 359 10.94 12.39 -15.02
C VAL A 359 11.50 13.60 -15.79
N GLY A 360 11.86 14.65 -15.07
CA GLY A 360 12.16 15.94 -15.69
C GLY A 360 10.94 16.48 -16.46
N ASP A 361 11.09 16.73 -17.76
CA ASP A 361 10.00 17.20 -18.62
C ASP A 361 9.27 16.08 -19.38
N ILE A 362 9.66 14.83 -19.13
CA ILE A 362 9.11 13.66 -19.83
C ILE A 362 8.09 12.96 -18.94
N TYR A 363 6.91 12.65 -19.49
CA TYR A 363 5.98 11.72 -18.90
C TYR A 363 6.38 10.29 -19.26
N GLU A 364 6.26 9.40 -18.30
CA GLU A 364 6.55 7.98 -18.44
C GLU A 364 5.36 7.17 -17.96
N LEU A 365 4.98 6.16 -18.72
CA LEU A 365 3.94 5.20 -18.36
C LEU A 365 4.47 3.79 -18.56
N ASP A 366 4.44 3.01 -17.48
CA ASP A 366 4.71 1.58 -17.51
C ASP A 366 3.38 0.83 -17.64
N LEU A 367 3.25 0.01 -18.67
CA LEU A 367 2.12 -0.85 -18.94
C LEU A 367 2.52 -2.30 -18.61
N THR A 368 2.19 -2.77 -17.41
CA THR A 368 2.45 -4.16 -17.03
C THR A 368 1.31 -5.03 -17.50
N LEU A 369 1.59 -5.92 -18.45
CA LEU A 369 0.61 -6.86 -18.99
C LEU A 369 0.27 -7.94 -17.95
N ARG A 370 -1.03 -8.19 -17.75
CA ARG A 370 -1.53 -9.16 -16.77
C ARG A 370 -2.53 -10.11 -17.43
N ASN A 371 -2.60 -11.33 -16.89
CA ASN A 371 -3.57 -12.33 -17.29
C ASN A 371 -3.96 -13.18 -16.07
N ASN A 372 -5.25 -13.44 -15.87
CA ASN A 372 -5.78 -14.12 -14.69
C ASN A 372 -6.25 -15.56 -14.93
N ILE A 373 -5.83 -16.16 -16.03
CA ILE A 373 -6.24 -17.54 -16.37
C ILE A 373 -5.84 -18.52 -15.25
N THR A 374 -6.71 -19.48 -14.99
CA THR A 374 -6.49 -20.57 -14.03
C THR A 374 -6.49 -21.92 -14.73
N THR A 375 -5.82 -22.91 -14.13
CA THR A 375 -5.85 -24.31 -14.54
C THR A 375 -6.06 -25.19 -13.30
N GLU A 376 -6.28 -26.49 -13.51
CA GLU A 376 -6.32 -27.44 -12.38
C GLU A 376 -5.00 -27.47 -11.60
N GLU A 377 -3.87 -27.32 -12.28
CA GLU A 377 -2.54 -27.24 -11.66
C GLU A 377 -2.31 -25.91 -10.92
N HIS A 378 -2.84 -24.80 -11.46
CA HIS A 378 -2.71 -23.45 -10.93
C HIS A 378 -4.08 -22.83 -10.63
N PRO A 379 -4.80 -23.30 -9.58
CA PRO A 379 -6.16 -22.84 -9.28
C PRO A 379 -6.23 -21.40 -8.77
N LEU A 380 -5.10 -20.83 -8.32
CA LEU A 380 -4.98 -19.43 -7.90
C LEU A 380 -4.50 -18.50 -9.03
N GLY A 381 -4.19 -19.06 -10.21
CA GLY A 381 -3.72 -18.36 -11.39
C GLY A 381 -2.43 -18.94 -11.93
N VAL A 382 -2.31 -19.04 -13.26
CA VAL A 382 -1.07 -19.44 -13.95
C VAL A 382 0.00 -18.37 -13.77
N TYR A 383 -0.40 -17.09 -13.84
CA TYR A 383 0.46 -15.90 -13.67
C TYR A 383 0.29 -15.31 -12.27
N HIS A 384 0.54 -16.18 -11.27
CA HIS A 384 0.38 -15.92 -9.85
C HIS A 384 1.49 -16.67 -9.10
N PRO A 385 1.88 -16.30 -7.87
CA PRO A 385 2.84 -17.06 -7.09
C PRO A 385 2.47 -18.55 -7.03
N HIS A 386 3.39 -19.41 -7.45
CA HIS A 386 3.16 -20.85 -7.44
C HIS A 386 3.25 -21.44 -6.03
N ALA A 387 2.66 -22.63 -5.85
CA ALA A 387 2.44 -23.26 -4.55
C ALA A 387 3.72 -23.41 -3.71
N GLU A 388 4.87 -23.64 -4.36
CA GLU A 388 6.16 -23.81 -3.68
C GLU A 388 6.62 -22.54 -2.94
N TYR A 389 6.12 -21.34 -3.32
CA TYR A 389 6.46 -20.04 -2.70
C TYR A 389 5.42 -19.55 -1.70
N HIS A 390 4.28 -20.26 -1.54
CA HIS A 390 3.19 -19.84 -0.67
C HIS A 390 3.56 -19.79 0.81
N HIS A 391 4.62 -20.47 1.22
CA HIS A 391 5.13 -20.37 2.59
C HIS A 391 5.66 -18.97 2.91
N ILE A 392 6.08 -18.19 1.92
CA ILE A 392 6.53 -16.78 2.03
C ILE A 392 5.44 -15.83 1.51
N LYS A 393 4.98 -16.01 0.25
CA LYS A 393 4.03 -15.11 -0.42
C LYS A 393 2.98 -15.92 -1.17
N LYS A 394 1.74 -15.86 -0.70
CA LYS A 394 0.59 -16.55 -1.31
C LYS A 394 -0.40 -15.57 -1.93
N GLU A 395 -0.44 -14.33 -1.45
CA GLU A 395 -1.39 -13.31 -1.84
C GLU A 395 -1.14 -12.87 -3.30
N ASN A 396 -2.18 -12.30 -3.91
CA ASN A 396 -2.11 -11.73 -5.24
C ASN A 396 -0.98 -10.69 -5.36
N ILE A 397 -0.36 -10.62 -6.53
CA ILE A 397 0.65 -9.61 -6.87
C ILE A 397 -0.08 -8.37 -7.35
N GLY A 398 -0.22 -7.40 -6.46
CA GLY A 398 -0.81 -6.09 -6.71
C GLY A 398 0.22 -5.08 -7.20
N LEU A 399 -0.24 -3.82 -7.34
CA LEU A 399 0.58 -2.71 -7.87
C LEU A 399 1.92 -2.55 -7.14
N ILE A 400 1.94 -2.66 -5.82
CA ILE A 400 3.13 -2.43 -5.00
C ILE A 400 4.18 -3.50 -5.27
N GLU A 401 3.76 -4.77 -5.28
CA GLU A 401 4.64 -5.89 -5.60
C GLU A 401 5.13 -5.83 -7.04
N VAL A 402 4.27 -5.47 -7.99
CA VAL A 402 4.64 -5.24 -9.41
C VAL A 402 5.80 -4.27 -9.53
N MET A 403 5.86 -3.24 -8.70
CA MET A 403 6.92 -2.23 -8.71
C MET A 403 8.20 -2.66 -7.99
N GLY A 404 8.22 -3.83 -7.32
CA GLY A 404 9.41 -4.39 -6.68
C GLY A 404 9.49 -4.21 -5.17
N LEU A 405 8.35 -4.02 -4.48
CA LEU A 405 8.28 -4.02 -3.02
C LEU A 405 7.42 -5.19 -2.54
N ALA A 406 8.03 -6.15 -1.84
CA ALA A 406 7.31 -7.23 -1.19
C ALA A 406 6.65 -6.75 0.10
N VAL A 407 5.32 -6.86 0.19
CA VAL A 407 4.59 -6.70 1.45
C VAL A 407 4.27 -8.10 1.97
N LEU A 408 4.97 -8.50 3.02
CA LEU A 408 4.90 -9.85 3.60
C LEU A 408 4.09 -9.85 4.89
N PRO A 409 3.42 -10.98 5.23
CA PRO A 409 2.57 -11.07 6.42
C PRO A 409 3.38 -11.07 7.72
N ALA A 410 2.79 -10.52 8.81
CA ALA A 410 3.40 -10.36 10.12
C ALA A 410 3.89 -11.68 10.73
N ARG A 411 3.20 -12.81 10.45
CA ARG A 411 3.59 -14.14 10.93
C ARG A 411 5.06 -14.49 10.62
N LEU A 412 5.59 -14.00 9.50
CA LEU A 412 6.97 -14.32 9.08
C LEU A 412 8.02 -13.80 10.06
N LYS A 413 7.75 -12.78 10.86
CA LYS A 413 8.70 -12.35 11.90
C LYS A 413 9.00 -13.49 12.87
N GLY A 414 7.98 -14.03 13.53
CA GLY A 414 8.18 -15.12 14.50
C GLY A 414 8.63 -16.43 13.85
N GLU A 415 8.15 -16.71 12.61
CA GLU A 415 8.58 -17.90 11.86
C GLU A 415 10.06 -17.84 11.51
N MET A 416 10.59 -16.67 11.12
CA MET A 416 12.03 -16.51 10.82
C MET A 416 12.90 -16.61 12.07
N GLU A 417 12.48 -15.97 13.18
CA GLU A 417 13.17 -16.08 14.47
C GLU A 417 13.29 -17.55 14.92
N LEU A 418 12.21 -18.32 14.76
CA LEU A 418 12.18 -19.74 15.09
C LEU A 418 13.01 -20.59 14.13
N LEU A 419 13.05 -20.25 12.84
CA LEU A 419 13.92 -20.90 11.87
C LEU A 419 15.40 -20.67 12.17
N GLU A 420 15.80 -19.47 12.57
CA GLU A 420 17.17 -19.17 12.99
C GLU A 420 17.60 -20.09 14.13
N GLU A 421 16.76 -20.23 15.17
CA GLU A 421 17.03 -21.13 16.31
C GLU A 421 17.19 -22.57 15.83
N TYR A 422 16.23 -23.09 15.03
CA TYR A 422 16.26 -24.49 14.61
C TYR A 422 17.46 -24.82 13.72
N ILE A 423 17.83 -23.91 12.80
CA ILE A 423 18.99 -24.08 11.91
C ILE A 423 20.29 -24.09 12.74
N LEU A 424 20.47 -23.15 13.68
CA LEU A 424 21.67 -23.06 14.53
C LEU A 424 21.84 -24.26 15.47
N GLU A 425 20.73 -24.81 15.94
CA GLU A 425 20.76 -25.97 16.84
C GLU A 425 20.70 -27.32 16.09
N GLY A 426 20.59 -27.31 14.76
CA GLY A 426 20.50 -28.53 13.95
C GLY A 426 19.21 -29.31 14.19
N LYS A 427 18.14 -28.66 14.64
CA LYS A 427 16.83 -29.27 14.88
C LYS A 427 16.09 -29.55 13.56
N ASP A 428 15.23 -30.58 13.57
CA ASP A 428 14.36 -30.88 12.43
C ASP A 428 13.22 -29.89 12.32
N ILE A 429 13.25 -29.06 11.28
CA ILE A 429 12.25 -28.02 11.00
C ILE A 429 10.85 -28.63 10.79
N SER A 430 10.79 -29.82 10.20
CA SER A 430 9.52 -30.54 9.95
C SER A 430 8.80 -30.97 11.25
N SER A 431 9.51 -30.97 12.37
CA SER A 431 8.94 -31.33 13.68
C SER A 431 8.11 -30.23 14.34
N ASN A 432 8.09 -29.02 13.78
CA ASN A 432 7.39 -27.87 14.35
C ASN A 432 6.33 -27.32 13.39
N GLU A 433 5.06 -27.41 13.79
CA GLU A 433 3.89 -27.02 12.98
C GLU A 433 3.91 -25.54 12.50
N GLN A 434 4.59 -24.64 13.22
CA GLN A 434 4.67 -23.23 12.82
C GLN A 434 5.58 -23.00 11.61
N ILE A 435 6.65 -23.83 11.48
CA ILE A 435 7.70 -23.64 10.48
C ILE A 435 7.87 -24.83 9.54
N GLU A 436 7.15 -25.95 9.70
CA GLU A 436 7.26 -27.14 8.84
C GLU A 436 7.12 -26.81 7.35
N LYS A 437 6.27 -25.86 7.01
CA LYS A 437 6.04 -25.37 5.63
C LYS A 437 7.30 -24.78 4.98
N HIS A 438 8.32 -24.41 5.77
CA HIS A 438 9.59 -23.88 5.27
C HIS A 438 10.68 -24.97 5.11
N ALA A 439 10.42 -26.20 5.56
CA ALA A 439 11.44 -27.25 5.63
C ALA A 439 12.09 -27.56 4.27
N GLU A 440 11.29 -27.71 3.22
CA GLU A 440 11.81 -28.00 1.88
C GLU A 440 12.59 -26.82 1.28
N TRP A 441 12.17 -25.60 1.54
CA TRP A 441 12.89 -24.40 1.14
C TRP A 441 14.26 -24.31 1.83
N VAL A 442 14.31 -24.53 3.16
CA VAL A 442 15.56 -24.53 3.92
C VAL A 442 16.51 -25.60 3.43
N LYS A 443 16.04 -26.83 3.18
CA LYS A 443 16.85 -27.91 2.59
C LYS A 443 17.50 -27.53 1.26
N LYS A 444 16.79 -26.75 0.41
CA LYS A 444 17.29 -26.32 -0.91
C LYS A 444 18.39 -25.26 -0.79
N PHE A 445 18.30 -24.32 0.14
CA PHE A 445 19.29 -23.26 0.22
C PHE A 445 20.45 -23.51 1.19
N LEU A 446 20.22 -24.26 2.28
CA LEU A 446 21.22 -24.48 3.33
C LEU A 446 22.59 -24.95 2.80
N PRO A 447 22.67 -25.88 1.81
CA PRO A 447 23.96 -26.32 1.26
C PRO A 447 24.74 -25.23 0.51
N LYS A 448 24.12 -24.12 0.15
CA LYS A 448 24.80 -22.98 -0.51
C LYS A 448 25.68 -22.19 0.47
N TYR A 449 25.46 -22.36 1.79
CA TYR A 449 26.14 -21.61 2.85
C TYR A 449 27.00 -22.57 3.68
N PRO A 450 28.32 -22.61 3.41
CA PRO A 450 29.22 -23.57 4.07
C PRO A 450 29.45 -23.31 5.58
N GLU A 451 29.20 -22.04 5.97
CA GLU A 451 29.35 -21.62 7.37
C GLU A 451 28.14 -20.80 7.79
N ILE A 452 27.37 -21.30 8.75
CA ILE A 452 26.21 -20.64 9.31
C ILE A 452 26.47 -20.37 10.79
N THR A 453 26.39 -19.10 11.16
CA THR A 453 26.63 -18.63 12.52
C THR A 453 25.46 -17.75 12.99
N LYS A 454 25.43 -17.49 14.30
CA LYS A 454 24.45 -16.60 14.90
C LYS A 454 24.48 -15.17 14.28
N GLU A 455 25.66 -14.76 13.83
CA GLU A 455 25.88 -13.41 13.25
C GLU A 455 25.38 -13.30 11.80
N ASN A 456 25.36 -14.40 11.03
CA ASN A 456 25.02 -14.34 9.61
C ASN A 456 23.68 -14.96 9.22
N ILE A 457 23.07 -15.82 10.07
CA ILE A 457 21.82 -16.54 9.73
C ILE A 457 20.68 -15.60 9.37
N HIS A 458 20.51 -14.50 10.11
CA HIS A 458 19.48 -13.52 9.84
C HIS A 458 19.59 -12.94 8.42
N GLY A 459 20.80 -12.50 8.05
CA GLY A 459 21.05 -11.97 6.69
C GLY A 459 20.89 -13.03 5.58
N ILE A 460 21.20 -14.30 5.87
CA ILE A 460 20.96 -15.42 4.96
C ILE A 460 19.46 -15.58 4.70
N LEU A 461 18.63 -15.62 5.75
CA LEU A 461 17.18 -15.75 5.59
C LEU A 461 16.58 -14.55 4.84
N GLN A 462 17.01 -13.33 5.16
CA GLN A 462 16.59 -12.13 4.45
C GLN A 462 16.91 -12.21 2.95
N LYS A 463 18.11 -12.66 2.60
CA LYS A 463 18.53 -12.84 1.19
C LYS A 463 17.69 -13.92 0.49
N GLU A 464 17.49 -15.07 1.13
CA GLU A 464 16.73 -16.18 0.56
C GLU A 464 15.24 -15.84 0.40
N ILE A 465 14.65 -15.02 1.31
CA ILE A 465 13.31 -14.45 1.14
C ILE A 465 13.25 -13.57 -0.12
N GLY A 466 14.26 -12.74 -0.36
CA GLY A 466 14.35 -11.91 -1.56
C GLY A 466 14.44 -12.73 -2.86
N ILE A 467 15.15 -13.87 -2.83
CA ILE A 467 15.20 -14.82 -3.94
C ILE A 467 13.79 -15.42 -4.21
N VAL A 468 13.08 -15.82 -3.15
CA VAL A 468 11.70 -16.29 -3.27
C VAL A 468 10.82 -15.21 -3.90
N PHE A 469 10.94 -13.94 -3.46
CA PHE A 469 10.16 -12.85 -4.03
C PHE A 469 10.50 -12.60 -5.52
N THR A 470 11.77 -12.78 -5.92
CA THR A 470 12.16 -12.72 -7.33
C THR A 470 11.39 -13.75 -8.16
N HIS A 471 11.36 -15.01 -7.71
CA HIS A 471 10.62 -16.07 -8.39
C HIS A 471 9.10 -15.84 -8.39
N VAL A 472 8.57 -15.30 -7.31
CA VAL A 472 7.15 -14.88 -7.22
C VAL A 472 6.79 -13.86 -8.31
N LEU A 473 7.67 -12.90 -8.58
CA LEU A 473 7.45 -11.93 -9.67
C LEU A 473 7.64 -12.56 -11.05
N GLU A 474 8.59 -13.48 -11.22
CA GLU A 474 8.79 -14.25 -12.45
C GLU A 474 7.57 -15.13 -12.76
N ASP A 475 6.96 -15.76 -11.75
CA ASP A 475 5.71 -16.50 -11.89
C ASP A 475 4.56 -15.61 -12.37
N ALA A 476 4.48 -14.39 -11.81
CA ALA A 476 3.44 -13.41 -12.17
C ALA A 476 3.63 -12.77 -13.56
N GLY A 477 4.82 -12.91 -14.18
CA GLY A 477 5.11 -12.43 -15.52
C GLY A 477 4.41 -13.24 -16.61
N VAL A 478 3.69 -12.58 -17.51
CA VAL A 478 2.98 -13.23 -18.62
C VAL A 478 3.98 -13.79 -19.65
N TYR A 479 4.92 -12.97 -20.08
CA TYR A 479 6.05 -13.39 -20.89
C TYR A 479 7.26 -13.63 -19.99
N LYS A 480 7.75 -14.86 -19.96
CA LYS A 480 8.89 -15.22 -19.11
C LYS A 480 10.19 -14.56 -19.59
N CYS A 481 11.14 -14.36 -18.67
CA CYS A 481 12.44 -13.76 -18.97
C CYS A 481 13.40 -14.78 -19.64
N THR A 482 12.92 -15.48 -20.64
CA THR A 482 13.65 -16.42 -21.52
C THR A 482 13.66 -15.91 -22.95
N THR A 483 14.46 -16.53 -23.82
CA THR A 483 14.48 -16.20 -25.25
C THR A 483 13.09 -16.36 -25.87
N GLU A 484 12.43 -17.48 -25.61
CA GLU A 484 11.09 -17.80 -26.12
C GLU A 484 10.04 -16.83 -25.58
N GLY A 485 10.14 -16.43 -24.30
CA GLY A 485 9.25 -15.46 -23.70
C GLY A 485 9.42 -14.06 -24.31
N ARG A 486 10.67 -13.66 -24.61
CA ARG A 486 10.94 -12.38 -25.30
C ARG A 486 10.47 -12.41 -26.76
N GLU A 487 10.64 -13.51 -27.47
CA GLU A 487 10.07 -13.67 -28.81
C GLU A 487 8.55 -13.60 -28.80
N ALA A 488 7.90 -14.21 -27.81
CA ALA A 488 6.45 -14.13 -27.67
C ALA A 488 5.99 -12.69 -27.35
N PHE A 489 6.72 -11.96 -26.50
CA PHE A 489 6.41 -10.56 -26.24
C PHE A 489 6.56 -9.71 -27.51
N MET A 490 7.60 -9.96 -28.32
CA MET A 490 7.77 -9.26 -29.60
C MET A 490 6.64 -9.56 -30.57
N ARG A 491 6.15 -10.83 -30.67
CA ARG A 491 4.98 -11.16 -31.49
C ARG A 491 3.75 -10.35 -31.11
N PHE A 492 3.51 -10.14 -29.79
CA PHE A 492 2.44 -9.25 -29.36
C PHE A 492 2.67 -7.81 -29.82
N LEU A 493 3.87 -7.26 -29.60
CA LEU A 493 4.19 -5.88 -29.98
C LEU A 493 4.11 -5.64 -31.48
N GLU A 494 4.35 -6.64 -32.32
CA GLU A 494 4.19 -6.59 -33.78
C GLU A 494 2.70 -6.51 -34.21
N THR A 495 1.75 -6.75 -33.31
CA THR A 495 0.30 -6.59 -33.58
C THR A 495 -0.22 -5.19 -33.27
N LEU A 496 0.61 -4.34 -32.65
CA LEU A 496 0.30 -2.95 -32.34
C LEU A 496 0.59 -2.06 -33.54
#